data_d72c9eb16def7ae9097312591abaf1d3
#
_entry.id   d72c9eb16def7ae9097312591abaf1d3
#
_cell.length_a   1.000
_cell.length_b   1.000
_cell.length_c   1.000
_cell.angle_alpha   90.00
_cell.angle_beta   90.00
_cell.angle_gamma   90.00
#
_symmetry.space_group_name_H-M   'P 1'
#
loop_
_entity.id
_entity.type
_entity.pdbx_description
1 polymer ?
#
loop_
_entity_poly.entity_id
_entity_poly.type
_entity_poly.pdbx_seq_one_letter_code
_entity_poly.pdbx_strand_id
1 'polypeptide(L)'
;MPTPSSGPISFQNLRSVFGTGNPVAINTLYRGGTHVPNIPIDNSIPTSGTISLQNFYNAWGNKTVSFTFTVGSHSSGKKKKGALYGAGVMPGNVTFGSISAPTFLTPLGVLSIAGVYFNTGSSSWNLQLAGTSAPVDSYQAFAALTVSGYTSGITILNKSASSASGNVRNWSWVGHGTSHPTSGTISCTLHYFG
;
A
#
# COMPACT_ATOMS: atom_id res chain seq x y z
N MET A 1 10.46 9.99 -2.92
CA MET A 1 11.39 9.78 -4.07
C MET A 1 12.40 8.74 -3.66
N PRO A 2 12.85 7.87 -4.57
CA PRO A 2 13.95 6.95 -4.29
C PRO A 2 15.27 7.71 -4.09
N THR A 3 16.30 7.00 -3.66
CA THR A 3 17.66 7.50 -3.72
C THR A 3 18.10 7.70 -5.19
N PRO A 4 19.15 8.47 -5.46
CA PRO A 4 19.67 8.64 -6.82
C PRO A 4 19.93 7.31 -7.52
N SER A 5 19.75 7.28 -8.86
CA SER A 5 20.03 6.10 -9.68
C SER A 5 21.50 5.98 -10.06
N SER A 6 22.25 7.08 -9.95
CA SER A 6 23.68 7.16 -10.27
C SER A 6 24.29 8.41 -9.65
N GLY A 7 25.60 8.53 -9.67
CA GLY A 7 26.32 9.66 -9.11
C GLY A 7 26.50 9.57 -7.59
N PRO A 8 26.86 10.68 -6.92
CA PRO A 8 27.08 10.66 -5.47
C PRO A 8 25.80 10.39 -4.69
N ILE A 9 25.82 9.43 -3.76
CA ILE A 9 24.82 9.25 -2.74
C ILE A 9 25.36 9.83 -1.43
N SER A 10 24.56 10.68 -0.78
CA SER A 10 24.87 11.25 0.53
C SER A 10 24.02 10.63 1.63
N PHE A 11 24.47 10.74 2.87
CA PHE A 11 23.65 10.39 4.04
C PHE A 11 22.35 11.20 4.11
N GLN A 12 22.32 12.41 3.55
CA GLN A 12 21.09 13.20 3.44
C GLN A 12 20.07 12.52 2.53
N ASN A 13 20.51 11.91 1.42
CA ASN A 13 19.61 11.11 0.56
C ASN A 13 19.01 9.93 1.35
N LEU A 14 19.83 9.20 2.12
CA LEU A 14 19.35 8.07 2.92
C LEU A 14 18.35 8.52 3.98
N ARG A 15 18.62 9.63 4.68
CA ARG A 15 17.68 10.21 5.67
C ARG A 15 16.34 10.56 5.05
N SER A 16 16.37 11.20 3.88
CA SER A 16 15.17 11.64 3.17
C SER A 16 14.29 10.46 2.75
N VAL A 17 14.92 9.36 2.32
CA VAL A 17 14.21 8.18 1.82
C VAL A 17 13.75 7.27 2.95
N PHE A 18 14.62 6.98 3.91
CA PHE A 18 14.36 5.97 4.95
C PHE A 18 13.86 6.56 6.29
N GLY A 19 13.77 7.88 6.39
CA GLY A 19 13.26 8.54 7.59
C GLY A 19 14.14 8.34 8.83
N THR A 20 15.45 8.17 8.65
CA THR A 20 16.40 7.97 9.75
C THR A 20 16.74 9.28 10.46
N GLY A 21 17.16 9.18 11.71
CA GLY A 21 17.67 10.31 12.50
C GLY A 21 19.04 10.82 12.01
N ASN A 22 19.59 11.77 12.75
CA ASN A 22 20.94 12.29 12.56
C ASN A 22 21.74 12.04 13.85
N PRO A 23 22.91 11.38 13.78
CA PRO A 23 23.57 10.80 12.59
C PRO A 23 22.88 9.54 12.04
N VAL A 24 23.08 9.28 10.75
CA VAL A 24 22.66 8.02 10.13
C VAL A 24 23.70 6.96 10.42
N ALA A 25 23.30 5.90 11.11
CA ALA A 25 24.12 4.71 11.27
C ALA A 25 23.82 3.75 10.12
N ILE A 26 24.77 3.59 9.19
CA ILE A 26 24.54 2.77 7.97
C ILE A 26 24.23 1.30 8.29
N ASN A 27 24.73 0.79 9.41
CA ASN A 27 24.45 -0.56 9.89
C ASN A 27 22.98 -0.76 10.35
N THR A 28 22.19 0.29 10.46
CA THR A 28 20.73 0.17 10.73
C THR A 28 19.91 0.08 9.46
N LEU A 29 20.56 0.19 8.31
CA LEU A 29 19.92 0.24 7.00
C LEU A 29 20.00 -1.09 6.24
N TYR A 30 20.14 -2.22 6.93
CA TYR A 30 20.01 -3.52 6.30
C TYR A 30 18.58 -3.78 5.82
N ARG A 31 18.46 -4.41 4.65
CA ARG A 31 17.16 -4.81 4.11
C ARG A 31 16.47 -5.82 5.03
N GLY A 32 15.20 -5.58 5.33
CA GLY A 32 14.43 -6.33 6.32
C GLY A 32 14.59 -5.81 7.75
N GLY A 33 15.39 -4.76 7.96
CA GLY A 33 15.52 -4.07 9.24
C GLY A 33 14.45 -2.99 9.45
N THR A 34 14.68 -2.15 10.46
CA THR A 34 13.71 -1.14 10.88
C THR A 34 13.40 -0.09 9.81
N HIS A 35 14.40 0.28 9.00
CA HIS A 35 14.29 1.41 8.07
C HIS A 35 14.15 0.99 6.61
N VAL A 36 14.71 -0.15 6.25
CA VAL A 36 14.70 -0.65 4.86
C VAL A 36 13.84 -1.91 4.79
N PRO A 37 12.74 -1.86 4.04
CA PRO A 37 11.84 -3.00 3.94
C PRO A 37 12.47 -4.17 3.17
N ASN A 38 11.99 -5.39 3.41
CA ASN A 38 12.41 -6.56 2.65
C ASN A 38 11.58 -6.70 1.37
N ILE A 39 11.90 -5.89 0.37
CA ILE A 39 11.21 -5.88 -0.92
C ILE A 39 12.18 -6.13 -2.08
N PRO A 40 11.71 -6.73 -3.19
CA PRO A 40 12.57 -7.06 -4.32
C PRO A 40 13.28 -5.88 -4.97
N ILE A 41 12.70 -4.70 -4.95
CA ILE A 41 13.31 -3.50 -5.56
C ILE A 41 14.56 -3.06 -4.82
N ASP A 42 14.68 -3.38 -3.53
CA ASP A 42 15.83 -3.06 -2.70
C ASP A 42 16.82 -4.23 -2.56
N ASN A 43 16.80 -5.19 -3.49
CA ASN A 43 17.67 -6.37 -3.46
C ASN A 43 19.18 -6.04 -3.48
N SER A 44 19.58 -4.85 -3.94
CA SER A 44 20.96 -4.37 -3.87
C SER A 44 21.41 -4.11 -2.43
N ILE A 45 20.48 -3.89 -1.49
CA ILE A 45 20.78 -3.66 -0.08
C ILE A 45 20.90 -5.02 0.61
N PRO A 46 22.04 -5.35 1.22
CA PRO A 46 22.23 -6.63 1.90
C PRO A 46 21.36 -6.72 3.16
N THR A 47 21.05 -7.95 3.57
CA THR A 47 20.34 -8.22 4.83
C THR A 47 21.28 -8.31 6.03
N SER A 48 22.59 -8.45 5.80
CA SER A 48 23.64 -8.47 6.82
C SER A 48 25.02 -8.34 6.15
N GLY A 49 26.09 -8.24 6.94
CA GLY A 49 27.46 -8.20 6.45
C GLY A 49 27.91 -6.81 5.98
N THR A 50 28.70 -6.75 4.93
CA THR A 50 29.23 -5.47 4.42
C THR A 50 28.14 -4.70 3.68
N ILE A 51 27.97 -3.43 4.04
CA ILE A 51 27.03 -2.51 3.43
C ILE A 51 27.78 -1.24 2.99
N SER A 52 27.51 -0.74 1.79
CA SER A 52 28.10 0.45 1.23
C SER A 52 27.04 1.40 0.68
N LEU A 53 27.39 2.66 0.45
CA LEU A 53 26.46 3.63 -0.16
C LEU A 53 25.98 3.19 -1.54
N GLN A 54 26.79 2.45 -2.28
CA GLN A 54 26.43 1.95 -3.62
C GLN A 54 25.24 0.97 -3.57
N ASN A 55 25.03 0.27 -2.45
CA ASN A 55 23.89 -0.62 -2.29
C ASN A 55 22.54 0.11 -2.33
N PHE A 56 22.55 1.41 -2.09
CA PHE A 56 21.34 2.22 -1.99
C PHE A 56 20.93 2.93 -3.29
N TYR A 57 21.56 2.65 -4.43
CA TYR A 57 21.07 3.22 -5.70
C TYR A 57 19.65 2.72 -6.00
N ASN A 58 18.77 3.65 -6.40
CA ASN A 58 17.34 3.40 -6.66
C ASN A 58 16.57 2.79 -5.48
N ALA A 59 17.09 2.90 -4.25
CA ALA A 59 16.41 2.35 -3.10
C ALA A 59 15.17 3.17 -2.71
N TRP A 60 14.15 2.48 -2.19
CA TRP A 60 12.88 3.04 -1.80
C TRP A 60 12.63 2.83 -0.31
N GLY A 61 12.09 3.84 0.35
CA GLY A 61 11.81 3.80 1.78
C GLY A 61 10.34 3.52 2.10
N ASN A 62 10.09 3.24 3.38
CA ASN A 62 8.73 3.16 3.91
C ASN A 62 8.08 4.54 3.91
N LYS A 63 6.88 4.62 3.37
CA LYS A 63 6.03 5.81 3.35
C LYS A 63 4.63 5.47 3.84
N THR A 64 3.93 6.50 4.27
CA THR A 64 2.52 6.38 4.63
C THR A 64 1.70 7.43 3.89
N VAL A 65 0.48 7.08 3.55
CA VAL A 65 -0.54 8.02 3.11
C VAL A 65 -1.79 7.82 3.93
N SER A 66 -2.26 8.89 4.55
CA SER A 66 -3.51 8.89 5.31
C SER A 66 -4.63 9.45 4.46
N PHE A 67 -5.80 8.86 4.58
CA PHE A 67 -6.99 9.22 3.83
C PHE A 67 -8.24 8.83 4.61
N THR A 68 -9.40 9.29 4.15
CA THR A 68 -10.69 8.94 4.71
C THR A 68 -11.61 8.38 3.63
N PHE A 69 -12.53 7.52 4.03
CA PHE A 69 -13.63 7.12 3.17
C PHE A 69 -14.96 7.17 3.93
N THR A 70 -16.04 7.51 3.23
CA THR A 70 -17.39 7.42 3.75
C THR A 70 -18.02 6.11 3.29
N VAL A 71 -18.54 5.35 4.25
CA VAL A 71 -19.05 4.01 3.99
C VAL A 71 -20.32 4.06 3.16
N GLY A 72 -20.27 3.45 1.99
CA GLY A 72 -21.42 2.99 1.24
C GLY A 72 -21.51 1.48 1.26
N SER A 73 -22.54 0.93 0.67
CA SER A 73 -22.71 -0.52 0.53
C SER A 73 -23.05 -0.89 -0.93
N HIS A 74 -22.56 -2.07 -1.33
CA HIS A 74 -22.90 -2.65 -2.61
C HIS A 74 -23.18 -4.16 -2.44
N SER A 75 -24.27 -4.63 -3.03
CA SER A 75 -24.63 -6.03 -3.04
C SER A 75 -24.78 -6.52 -4.47
N SER A 76 -24.09 -7.59 -4.82
CA SER A 76 -24.08 -8.12 -6.19
C SER A 76 -25.31 -8.94 -6.56
N GLY A 77 -26.42 -8.87 -5.85
CA GLY A 77 -27.69 -9.57 -6.16
C GLY A 77 -27.63 -11.11 -6.26
N LYS A 78 -26.45 -11.70 -6.21
CA LYS A 78 -26.23 -13.16 -6.22
C LYS A 78 -25.98 -13.66 -4.81
N LYS A 79 -26.83 -14.53 -4.32
CA LYS A 79 -26.89 -15.05 -2.94
C LYS A 79 -25.57 -15.56 -2.30
N LYS A 80 -24.45 -15.64 -3.05
CA LYS A 80 -23.17 -16.18 -2.55
C LYS A 80 -22.00 -15.18 -2.53
N LYS A 81 -22.18 -13.91 -2.88
CA LYS A 81 -21.05 -12.98 -2.99
C LYS A 81 -20.87 -12.01 -1.82
N GLY A 82 -21.75 -12.08 -0.81
CA GLY A 82 -21.68 -11.16 0.32
C GLY A 82 -22.00 -9.70 -0.06
N ALA A 83 -22.01 -8.84 0.95
CA ALA A 83 -22.10 -7.39 0.78
C ALA A 83 -20.71 -6.76 0.88
N LEU A 84 -20.51 -5.64 0.19
CA LEU A 84 -19.33 -4.81 0.27
C LEU A 84 -19.67 -3.57 1.09
N TYR A 85 -18.81 -3.21 2.05
CA TYR A 85 -18.96 -2.02 2.88
C TYR A 85 -17.69 -1.17 2.81
N GLY A 86 -17.82 0.09 2.42
CA GLY A 86 -16.69 0.99 2.26
C GLY A 86 -16.90 1.93 1.09
N ALA A 87 -15.86 2.21 0.35
CA ALA A 87 -15.89 3.01 -0.87
C ALA A 87 -15.09 2.33 -1.97
N GLY A 88 -15.56 2.39 -3.21
CA GLY A 88 -14.84 1.80 -4.34
C GLY A 88 -15.62 1.79 -5.65
N VAL A 89 -14.98 1.19 -6.64
CA VAL A 89 -15.50 1.03 -8.00
C VAL A 89 -15.59 -0.46 -8.33
N MET A 90 -16.74 -0.89 -8.78
CA MET A 90 -16.99 -2.26 -9.23
C MET A 90 -16.96 -2.36 -10.77
N PRO A 91 -16.81 -3.57 -11.34
CA PRO A 91 -16.92 -3.77 -12.76
C PRO A 91 -18.21 -3.15 -13.31
N GLY A 92 -18.12 -2.47 -14.45
CA GLY A 92 -19.22 -1.67 -15.02
C GLY A 92 -19.29 -0.25 -14.48
N ASN A 93 -18.24 0.23 -13.79
CA ASN A 93 -18.12 1.58 -13.21
C ASN A 93 -19.19 1.91 -12.16
N VAL A 94 -19.71 0.89 -11.48
CA VAL A 94 -20.64 1.09 -10.36
C VAL A 94 -19.82 1.52 -9.14
N THR A 95 -20.11 2.73 -8.65
CA THR A 95 -19.46 3.30 -7.47
C THR A 95 -20.33 3.13 -6.22
N PHE A 96 -19.69 2.99 -5.06
CA PHE A 96 -20.35 3.01 -3.76
C PHE A 96 -19.46 3.70 -2.73
N GLY A 97 -20.08 4.38 -1.76
CA GLY A 97 -19.36 5.22 -0.83
C GLY A 97 -18.63 6.40 -1.50
N SER A 98 -17.79 7.07 -0.76
CA SER A 98 -16.89 8.11 -1.27
C SER A 98 -15.54 8.05 -0.59
N ILE A 99 -14.49 8.49 -1.25
CA ILE A 99 -13.11 8.44 -0.74
C ILE A 99 -12.41 9.76 -1.04
N SER A 100 -11.65 10.27 -0.05
CA SER A 100 -10.69 11.32 -0.32
C SER A 100 -9.49 10.67 -1.00
N ALA A 101 -9.41 10.74 -2.32
CA ALA A 101 -8.45 9.99 -3.13
C ALA A 101 -7.07 10.68 -3.20
N PRO A 102 -6.17 10.50 -2.21
CA PRO A 102 -4.83 11.07 -2.28
C PRO A 102 -4.03 10.36 -3.37
N THR A 103 -3.20 11.13 -4.05
CA THR A 103 -2.18 10.58 -4.94
C THR A 103 -0.86 10.39 -4.18
N PHE A 104 -0.09 9.38 -4.56
CA PHE A 104 1.22 9.10 -4.00
C PHE A 104 2.16 8.50 -5.02
N LEU A 105 3.45 8.78 -4.88
CA LEU A 105 4.47 8.31 -5.80
C LEU A 105 5.00 6.95 -5.37
N THR A 106 5.04 6.01 -6.30
CA THR A 106 5.59 4.67 -6.15
C THR A 106 6.58 4.36 -7.27
N PRO A 107 7.32 3.24 -7.19
CA PRO A 107 8.13 2.77 -8.32
C PRO A 107 7.33 2.51 -9.61
N LEU A 108 6.02 2.35 -9.52
CA LEU A 108 5.11 2.26 -10.68
C LEU A 108 4.64 3.63 -11.21
N GLY A 109 5.14 4.72 -10.64
CA GLY A 109 4.67 6.07 -10.92
C GLY A 109 3.65 6.57 -9.91
N VAL A 110 2.90 7.60 -10.28
CA VAL A 110 1.87 8.19 -9.43
C VAL A 110 0.64 7.30 -9.43
N LEU A 111 0.22 6.88 -8.24
CA LEU A 111 -1.02 6.14 -8.01
C LEU A 111 -1.98 6.98 -7.19
N SER A 112 -3.27 6.67 -7.30
CA SER A 112 -4.32 7.19 -6.43
C SER A 112 -5.09 6.05 -5.76
N ILE A 113 -5.63 6.31 -4.57
CA ILE A 113 -6.52 5.37 -3.90
C ILE A 113 -7.91 5.50 -4.50
N ALA A 114 -8.35 4.48 -5.22
CA ALA A 114 -9.66 4.42 -5.86
C ALA A 114 -10.75 3.81 -4.98
N GLY A 115 -10.36 3.05 -3.96
CA GLY A 115 -11.32 2.46 -3.02
C GLY A 115 -10.68 1.69 -1.89
N VAL A 116 -11.42 1.59 -0.79
CA VAL A 116 -11.19 0.68 0.33
C VAL A 116 -12.53 0.14 0.80
N TYR A 117 -12.66 -1.18 0.87
CA TYR A 117 -13.90 -1.80 1.32
C TYR A 117 -13.68 -3.19 1.93
N PHE A 118 -14.61 -3.59 2.76
CA PHE A 118 -14.70 -4.94 3.31
C PHE A 118 -15.69 -5.79 2.50
N ASN A 119 -15.30 -7.01 2.15
CA ASN A 119 -16.16 -8.00 1.51
C ASN A 119 -16.57 -9.06 2.52
N THR A 120 -17.86 -9.09 2.88
CA THR A 120 -18.39 -10.05 3.87
C THR A 120 -18.40 -11.48 3.35
N GLY A 121 -18.44 -11.69 2.04
CA GLY A 121 -18.43 -13.02 1.43
C GLY A 121 -17.06 -13.73 1.51
N SER A 122 -15.98 -12.98 1.57
CA SER A 122 -14.60 -13.49 1.69
C SER A 122 -13.94 -13.11 3.01
N SER A 123 -14.63 -12.36 3.88
CA SER A 123 -14.07 -11.81 5.12
C SER A 123 -12.74 -11.10 4.87
N SER A 124 -12.70 -10.27 3.83
CA SER A 124 -11.48 -9.62 3.38
C SER A 124 -11.62 -8.11 3.26
N TRP A 125 -10.59 -7.39 3.69
CA TRP A 125 -10.38 -6.00 3.33
C TRP A 125 -9.78 -5.92 1.93
N ASN A 126 -10.20 -4.92 1.16
CA ASN A 126 -9.78 -4.70 -0.21
C ASN A 126 -9.33 -3.25 -0.39
N LEU A 127 -8.22 -3.07 -1.09
CA LEU A 127 -7.69 -1.79 -1.53
C LEU A 127 -7.74 -1.72 -3.04
N GLN A 128 -8.27 -0.63 -3.58
CA GLN A 128 -8.26 -0.35 -5.01
C GLN A 128 -7.32 0.81 -5.30
N LEU A 129 -6.42 0.63 -6.23
CA LEU A 129 -5.50 1.65 -6.69
C LEU A 129 -5.68 1.86 -8.19
N ALA A 130 -5.62 3.14 -8.58
CA ALA A 130 -5.63 3.56 -9.96
C ALA A 130 -4.32 4.24 -10.35
N GLY A 131 -3.87 4.01 -11.57
CA GLY A 131 -2.70 4.63 -12.18
C GLY A 131 -3.00 5.06 -13.62
N THR A 132 -1.99 5.48 -14.36
CA THR A 132 -2.09 5.74 -15.81
C THR A 132 -2.38 4.46 -16.60
N SER A 133 -1.92 3.32 -16.09
CA SER A 133 -2.29 1.97 -16.49
C SER A 133 -2.59 1.15 -15.24
N ALA A 134 -3.26 0.00 -15.40
CA ALA A 134 -3.50 -0.87 -14.24
C ALA A 134 -2.18 -1.30 -13.62
N PRO A 135 -1.97 -1.05 -12.31
CA PRO A 135 -0.75 -1.50 -11.63
C PRO A 135 -0.56 -3.01 -11.74
N VAL A 136 0.68 -3.48 -11.94
CA VAL A 136 0.96 -4.91 -12.15
C VAL A 136 0.86 -5.72 -10.86
N ASP A 137 0.40 -6.96 -10.97
CA ASP A 137 0.13 -7.85 -9.84
C ASP A 137 1.37 -8.23 -9.03
N SER A 138 2.54 -8.26 -9.68
CA SER A 138 3.81 -8.61 -9.03
C SER A 138 4.36 -7.50 -8.13
N TYR A 139 3.76 -6.33 -8.13
CA TYR A 139 4.23 -5.21 -7.34
C TYR A 139 3.89 -5.36 -5.86
N GLN A 140 4.90 -5.59 -5.05
CA GLN A 140 4.80 -5.74 -3.59
C GLN A 140 5.13 -4.44 -2.84
N ALA A 141 4.70 -3.32 -3.38
CA ALA A 141 5.02 -2.01 -2.79
C ALA A 141 4.19 -1.66 -1.57
N PHE A 142 3.18 -2.45 -1.24
CA PHE A 142 2.31 -2.16 -0.12
C PHE A 142 2.63 -3.10 1.03
N ALA A 143 3.01 -2.52 2.17
CA ALA A 143 3.30 -3.30 3.36
C ALA A 143 2.02 -3.58 4.15
N ALA A 144 1.11 -2.60 4.23
CA ALA A 144 -0.07 -2.74 5.07
C ALA A 144 -1.15 -1.67 4.84
N LEU A 145 -2.37 -2.00 5.21
CA LEU A 145 -3.49 -1.08 5.35
C LEU A 145 -3.97 -1.10 6.81
N THR A 146 -4.02 0.08 7.43
CA THR A 146 -4.67 0.28 8.72
C THR A 146 -6.01 0.96 8.50
N VAL A 147 -7.09 0.32 8.94
CA VAL A 147 -8.44 0.88 8.95
C VAL A 147 -8.81 1.14 10.39
N SER A 148 -9.01 2.39 10.77
CA SER A 148 -9.23 2.79 12.18
C SER A 148 -10.42 2.06 12.80
N GLY A 149 -10.18 1.39 13.92
CA GLY A 149 -11.16 0.61 14.66
C GLY A 149 -11.45 -0.79 14.11
N TYR A 150 -10.89 -1.17 12.96
CA TYR A 150 -11.21 -2.44 12.28
C TYR A 150 -10.00 -3.31 11.93
N THR A 151 -8.87 -2.72 11.67
CA THR A 151 -7.62 -3.44 11.54
C THR A 151 -6.63 -2.93 12.57
N SER A 152 -6.03 -3.81 13.33
CA SER A 152 -4.97 -3.47 14.28
C SER A 152 -3.63 -3.89 13.70
N GLY A 153 -2.71 -2.93 13.64
CA GLY A 153 -1.34 -3.20 13.24
C GLY A 153 -1.11 -3.25 11.73
N ILE A 154 0.13 -3.50 11.39
CA ILE A 154 0.62 -3.61 10.03
C ILE A 154 0.44 -5.05 9.56
N THR A 155 -0.30 -5.24 8.49
CA THR A 155 -0.58 -6.55 7.91
C THR A 155 0.00 -6.61 6.50
N ILE A 156 0.88 -7.54 6.26
CA ILE A 156 1.47 -7.76 4.93
C ILE A 156 0.37 -8.23 3.96
N LEU A 157 0.31 -7.60 2.80
CA LEU A 157 -0.60 -7.99 1.72
C LEU A 157 -0.38 -9.44 1.30
N ASN A 158 -1.37 -10.30 1.54
CA ASN A 158 -1.48 -11.54 0.82
C ASN A 158 -2.02 -11.25 -0.57
N LYS A 159 -1.21 -11.54 -1.57
CA LYS A 159 -1.45 -11.23 -2.97
C LYS A 159 -2.58 -12.06 -3.56
N SER A 160 -3.72 -11.49 -3.73
CA SER A 160 -4.53 -11.82 -4.89
C SER A 160 -4.98 -10.50 -5.51
N ALA A 161 -4.19 -9.97 -6.43
CA ALA A 161 -4.63 -8.86 -7.22
C ALA A 161 -5.59 -9.37 -8.29
N SER A 162 -6.75 -8.74 -8.37
CA SER A 162 -7.70 -8.96 -9.45
C SER A 162 -7.95 -7.64 -10.18
N SER A 163 -8.22 -7.69 -11.47
CA SER A 163 -8.65 -6.49 -12.19
C SER A 163 -10.01 -6.06 -11.67
N ALA A 164 -10.15 -4.79 -11.27
CA ALA A 164 -11.44 -4.23 -10.90
C ALA A 164 -12.11 -3.61 -12.12
N SER A 165 -11.50 -2.63 -12.76
CA SER A 165 -12.02 -1.98 -13.98
C SER A 165 -10.92 -1.12 -14.59
N GLY A 166 -10.71 -1.20 -15.90
CA GLY A 166 -9.79 -0.33 -16.63
C GLY A 166 -8.39 -0.24 -15.99
N ASN A 167 -8.03 0.95 -15.56
CA ASN A 167 -6.75 1.24 -14.90
C ASN A 167 -6.76 1.00 -13.37
N VAL A 168 -7.80 0.38 -12.82
CA VAL A 168 -7.94 0.08 -11.39
C VAL A 168 -7.58 -1.37 -11.11
N ARG A 169 -6.74 -1.59 -10.09
CA ARG A 169 -6.42 -2.90 -9.52
C ARG A 169 -6.91 -3.00 -8.09
N ASN A 170 -7.28 -4.21 -7.71
CA ASN A 170 -7.76 -4.55 -6.38
C ASN A 170 -6.79 -5.52 -5.69
N TRP A 171 -6.40 -5.21 -4.46
CA TRP A 171 -5.64 -6.09 -3.57
C TRP A 171 -6.51 -6.47 -2.39
N SER A 172 -6.41 -7.72 -1.95
CA SER A 172 -7.23 -8.27 -0.88
C SER A 172 -6.40 -8.79 0.27
N TRP A 173 -6.83 -8.51 1.50
CA TRP A 173 -6.34 -9.11 2.74
C TRP A 173 -7.38 -10.08 3.27
N VAL A 174 -7.11 -11.36 3.15
CA VAL A 174 -8.02 -12.42 3.59
C VAL A 174 -7.77 -12.76 5.06
N GLY A 175 -8.84 -13.01 5.83
CA GLY A 175 -8.74 -13.50 7.20
C GLY A 175 -8.62 -12.40 8.27
N HIS A 176 -8.89 -11.14 7.95
CA HIS A 176 -8.79 -10.01 8.89
C HIS A 176 -10.10 -9.71 9.63
N GLY A 177 -10.72 -10.74 10.16
CA GLY A 177 -11.85 -10.61 11.07
C GLY A 177 -13.19 -10.42 10.37
N THR A 178 -14.25 -10.34 11.18
CA THR A 178 -15.63 -10.15 10.72
C THR A 178 -16.11 -8.72 10.96
N SER A 179 -15.32 -7.90 11.66
CA SER A 179 -15.69 -6.53 12.01
C SER A 179 -15.42 -5.58 10.85
N HIS A 180 -16.43 -4.82 10.47
CA HIS A 180 -16.35 -3.81 9.43
C HIS A 180 -17.36 -2.68 9.72
N PRO A 181 -17.09 -1.44 9.26
CA PRO A 181 -18.03 -0.36 9.40
C PRO A 181 -19.25 -0.58 8.48
N THR A 182 -20.42 -0.20 8.97
CA THR A 182 -21.67 -0.22 8.18
C THR A 182 -22.12 1.18 7.76
N SER A 183 -21.53 2.22 8.37
CA SER A 183 -21.81 3.63 8.08
C SER A 183 -20.69 4.54 8.60
N GLY A 184 -20.78 5.82 8.29
CA GLY A 184 -19.88 6.85 8.81
C GLY A 184 -18.64 7.09 7.93
N THR A 185 -17.77 7.97 8.43
CA THR A 185 -16.48 8.30 7.79
C THR A 185 -15.35 7.67 8.60
N ILE A 186 -14.51 6.92 7.94
CA ILE A 186 -13.45 6.11 8.54
C ILE A 186 -12.09 6.60 8.07
N SER A 187 -11.15 6.74 9.00
CA SER A 187 -9.76 7.08 8.70
C SER A 187 -8.95 5.83 8.38
N CYS A 188 -8.08 5.95 7.40
CA CYS A 188 -7.18 4.91 6.96
C CYS A 188 -5.75 5.41 6.79
N THR A 189 -4.78 4.50 6.92
CA THR A 189 -3.39 4.73 6.58
C THR A 189 -2.90 3.57 5.73
N LEU A 190 -2.43 3.88 4.54
CA LEU A 190 -1.72 2.92 3.68
C LEU A 190 -0.23 3.07 3.93
N HIS A 191 0.44 1.98 4.24
CA HIS A 191 1.89 1.86 4.31
C HIS A 191 2.39 1.33 2.97
N TYR A 192 3.27 2.06 2.33
CA TYR A 192 3.78 1.73 0.99
C TYR A 192 5.26 2.07 0.88
N PHE A 193 5.89 1.61 -0.19
CA PHE A 193 7.27 1.94 -0.53
C PHE A 193 7.29 3.01 -1.61
N GLY A 194 7.87 4.16 -1.30
CA GLY A 194 7.83 5.33 -2.17
C GLY A 194 9.01 6.31 -2.00
#